data_559b1c5771d8bbf480390ad5d9aa7bee
#
_entry.id   559b1c5771d8bbf480390ad5d9aa7bee
#
_cell.length_a   1.000
_cell.length_b   1.000
_cell.length_c   1.000
_cell.angle_alpha   90.00
_cell.angle_beta   90.00
_cell.angle_gamma   90.00
#
_symmetry.space_group_name_H-M   'P 1'
#
loop_
_entity.id
_entity.type
_entity.pdbx_description
1 polymer ?
#
loop_
_entity_poly.entity_id
_entity_poly.type
_entity_poly.pdbx_seq_one_letter_code
_entity_poly.pdbx_strand_id
1 'polypeptide(L)'
;MDIKEILSRIGYVRNSANLSARELSARIGMSPQYVAQIESGRIVLTVEKLLLILDICNFPIERFFAPSITDYKADEELKELIEQLPPDKKKNIIEFIKK
;
A
#
# COMPACT_ATOMS: atom_id res chain seq x y z
N MET A 1 -11.03 -4.38 -12.32
CA MET A 1 -10.65 -4.72 -10.91
C MET A 1 -11.85 -5.34 -10.22
N ASP A 2 -11.70 -6.52 -9.65
CA ASP A 2 -12.78 -7.18 -8.91
C ASP A 2 -12.58 -7.02 -7.39
N ILE A 3 -13.53 -7.52 -6.61
CA ILE A 3 -13.48 -7.39 -5.15
C ILE A 3 -12.28 -8.12 -4.54
N LYS A 4 -11.89 -9.27 -5.10
CA LYS A 4 -10.74 -10.02 -4.60
C LYS A 4 -9.46 -9.20 -4.72
N GLU A 5 -9.30 -8.49 -5.81
CA GLU A 5 -8.15 -7.62 -6.04
C GLU A 5 -8.16 -6.44 -5.05
N ILE A 6 -9.33 -5.85 -4.81
CA ILE A 6 -9.46 -4.78 -3.81
C ILE A 6 -9.06 -5.28 -2.43
N LEU A 7 -9.53 -6.45 -2.01
CA LEU A 7 -9.21 -7.01 -0.70
C LEU A 7 -7.71 -7.33 -0.58
N SER A 8 -7.10 -7.84 -1.65
CA SER A 8 -5.66 -8.07 -1.69
C SER A 8 -4.88 -6.76 -1.54
N ARG A 9 -5.34 -5.69 -2.17
CA ARG A 9 -4.70 -4.38 -2.06
C ARG A 9 -4.79 -3.79 -0.65
N ILE A 10 -5.84 -4.10 0.10
CA ILE A 10 -5.95 -3.70 1.51
C ILE A 10 -4.80 -4.30 2.32
N GLY A 11 -4.52 -5.59 2.13
CA GLY A 11 -3.39 -6.24 2.78
C GLY A 11 -2.06 -5.58 2.43
N TYR A 12 -1.87 -5.23 1.17
CA TYR A 12 -0.68 -4.51 0.73
C TYR A 12 -0.53 -3.15 1.41
N VAL A 13 -1.61 -2.37 1.46
CA VAL A 13 -1.62 -1.05 2.12
C VAL A 13 -1.27 -1.18 3.60
N ARG A 14 -1.89 -2.12 4.27
CA ARG A 14 -1.65 -2.40 5.69
C ARG A 14 -0.18 -2.76 5.95
N ASN A 15 0.36 -3.68 5.16
CA ASN A 15 1.76 -4.10 5.28
C ASN A 15 2.72 -2.95 4.99
N SER A 16 2.38 -2.08 4.04
CA SER A 16 3.17 -0.90 3.71
C SER A 16 3.29 0.07 4.89
N ALA A 17 2.26 0.11 5.74
CA ALA A 17 2.25 0.94 6.93
C ALA A 17 2.84 0.22 8.16
N ASN A 18 3.36 -0.98 7.98
CA ASN A 18 3.92 -1.81 9.06
C ASN A 18 2.90 -2.11 10.16
N LEU A 19 1.64 -2.29 9.78
CA LEU A 19 0.56 -2.63 10.72
C LEU A 19 0.11 -4.07 10.51
N SER A 20 -0.06 -4.81 11.61
CA SER A 20 -0.75 -6.08 11.57
C SER A 20 -2.26 -5.85 11.38
N ALA A 21 -2.99 -6.89 10.96
CA ALA A 21 -4.44 -6.80 10.85
C ALA A 21 -5.07 -6.41 12.20
N ARG A 22 -4.55 -6.96 13.29
CA ARG A 22 -5.00 -6.65 14.64
C ARG A 22 -4.76 -5.19 15.00
N GLU A 23 -3.57 -4.66 14.69
CA GLU A 23 -3.22 -3.28 14.98
C GLU A 23 -4.10 -2.30 14.20
N LEU A 24 -4.31 -2.57 12.91
CA LEU A 24 -5.19 -1.73 12.10
C LEU A 24 -6.63 -1.78 12.62
N SER A 25 -7.11 -2.97 13.00
CA SER A 25 -8.44 -3.12 13.60
C SER A 25 -8.60 -2.24 14.84
N ALA A 26 -7.59 -2.21 15.71
CA ALA A 26 -7.60 -1.37 16.90
C ALA A 26 -7.65 0.12 16.55
N ARG A 27 -6.90 0.54 15.55
CA ARG A 27 -6.90 1.94 15.11
C ARG A 27 -8.22 2.38 14.50
N ILE A 28 -8.94 1.46 13.86
CA ILE A 28 -10.29 1.72 13.34
C ILE A 28 -11.31 1.76 14.47
N GLY A 29 -10.98 1.21 15.63
CA GLY A 29 -11.91 1.10 16.77
C GLY A 29 -12.83 -0.12 16.69
N MET A 30 -12.38 -1.18 16.01
CA MET A 30 -13.14 -2.41 15.80
C MET A 30 -12.49 -3.57 16.54
N SER A 31 -13.17 -4.74 16.51
CA SER A 31 -12.65 -5.96 17.15
C SER A 31 -11.30 -6.38 16.54
N PRO A 32 -10.46 -7.12 17.27
CA PRO A 32 -9.13 -7.50 16.78
C PRO A 32 -9.13 -8.29 15.46
N GLN A 33 -10.23 -8.98 15.12
CA GLN A 33 -10.33 -9.80 13.92
C GLN A 33 -10.94 -9.06 12.73
N TYR A 34 -11.35 -7.80 12.90
CA TYR A 34 -12.13 -7.07 11.90
C TYR A 34 -11.42 -6.97 10.55
N VAL A 35 -10.19 -6.49 10.52
CA VAL A 35 -9.45 -6.33 9.27
C VAL A 35 -9.18 -7.66 8.59
N ALA A 36 -8.79 -8.69 9.37
CA ALA A 36 -8.59 -10.02 8.82
C ALA A 36 -9.87 -10.58 8.19
N GLN A 37 -11.02 -10.33 8.78
CA GLN A 37 -12.32 -10.75 8.25
C GLN A 37 -12.69 -9.98 6.98
N ILE A 38 -12.32 -8.71 6.87
CA ILE A 38 -12.48 -7.95 5.63
C ILE A 38 -11.58 -8.53 4.55
N GLU A 39 -10.30 -8.72 4.84
CA GLU A 39 -9.34 -9.24 3.84
C GLU A 39 -9.69 -10.63 3.35
N SER A 40 -10.32 -11.46 4.19
CA SER A 40 -10.78 -12.80 3.82
C SER A 40 -12.13 -12.82 3.11
N GLY A 41 -12.82 -11.69 3.03
CA GLY A 41 -14.13 -11.59 2.40
C GLY A 41 -15.29 -12.00 3.29
N ARG A 42 -15.06 -12.27 4.59
CA ARG A 42 -16.13 -12.65 5.52
C ARG A 42 -17.03 -11.48 5.91
N ILE A 43 -16.47 -10.28 5.95
CA ILE A 43 -17.20 -9.05 6.25
C ILE A 43 -17.14 -8.15 5.02
N VAL A 44 -18.27 -7.55 4.68
CA VAL A 44 -18.35 -6.64 3.53
C VAL A 44 -17.54 -5.38 3.81
N LEU A 45 -16.68 -5.02 2.86
CA LEU A 45 -15.96 -3.75 2.90
C LEU A 45 -16.88 -2.64 2.40
N THR A 46 -17.07 -1.61 3.21
CA THR A 46 -17.77 -0.40 2.78
C THR A 46 -16.78 0.64 2.28
N VAL A 47 -17.26 1.56 1.43
CA VAL A 47 -16.42 2.67 0.96
C VAL A 47 -15.92 3.51 2.13
N GLU A 48 -16.79 3.74 3.12
CA GLU A 48 -16.42 4.50 4.32
C GLU A 48 -15.23 3.85 5.06
N LYS A 49 -15.27 2.54 5.25
CA LYS A 49 -14.17 1.83 5.93
C LYS A 49 -12.91 1.79 5.07
N LEU A 50 -13.06 1.67 3.75
CA LEU A 50 -11.90 1.74 2.85
C LEU A 50 -11.19 3.09 2.97
N LEU A 51 -11.95 4.18 2.93
CA LEU A 51 -11.38 5.53 3.08
C LEU A 51 -10.67 5.70 4.42
N LEU A 52 -11.23 5.16 5.48
CA LEU A 52 -10.63 5.21 6.82
C LEU A 52 -9.31 4.42 6.87
N ILE A 53 -9.29 3.23 6.27
CA ILE A 53 -8.07 2.41 6.19
C ILE A 53 -6.98 3.16 5.44
N LEU A 54 -7.30 3.74 4.29
CA LEU A 54 -6.33 4.50 3.49
C LEU A 54 -5.80 5.70 4.26
N ASP A 55 -6.66 6.39 5.00
CA ASP A 55 -6.27 7.54 5.80
C ASP A 55 -5.32 7.14 6.93
N ILE A 56 -5.66 6.10 7.69
CA ILE A 56 -4.81 5.61 8.79
C ILE A 56 -3.45 5.16 8.28
N CYS A 57 -3.42 4.48 7.13
CA CYS A 57 -2.18 3.99 6.54
C CYS A 57 -1.45 5.07 5.72
N ASN A 58 -2.00 6.27 5.64
CA ASN A 58 -1.45 7.38 4.86
C ASN A 58 -1.15 6.98 3.41
N PHE A 59 -2.12 6.32 2.78
CA PHE A 59 -2.00 5.78 1.42
C PHE A 59 -2.97 6.51 0.49
N PRO A 60 -2.47 7.23 -0.53
CA PRO A 60 -3.35 7.98 -1.44
C PRO A 60 -4.29 7.07 -2.23
N ILE A 61 -5.54 7.50 -2.37
CA ILE A 61 -6.56 6.72 -3.07
C ILE A 61 -6.18 6.48 -4.54
N GLU A 62 -5.51 7.43 -5.17
CA GLU A 62 -5.05 7.32 -6.56
C GLU A 62 -4.08 6.15 -6.72
N ARG A 63 -3.21 5.95 -5.75
CA ARG A 63 -2.27 4.83 -5.74
C ARG A 63 -2.98 3.51 -5.50
N PHE A 64 -3.99 3.53 -4.63
CA PHE A 64 -4.75 2.32 -4.31
C PHE A 64 -5.45 1.77 -5.55
N PHE A 65 -5.98 2.65 -6.40
CA PHE A 65 -6.69 2.26 -7.61
C PHE A 65 -5.82 2.29 -8.87
N ALA A 66 -4.50 2.49 -8.74
CA ALA A 66 -3.60 2.43 -9.88
C ALA A 66 -3.62 1.04 -10.53
N PRO A 67 -3.31 0.94 -11.85
CA PRO A 67 -3.29 -0.36 -12.53
C PRO A 67 -2.40 -1.39 -11.86
N SER A 68 -1.25 -0.95 -11.29
CA SER A 68 -0.36 -1.82 -10.53
C SER A 68 0.09 -1.10 -9.27
N ILE A 69 -0.41 -1.54 -8.12
CA ILE A 69 -0.09 -0.93 -6.82
C ILE A 69 1.35 -1.24 -6.39
N THR A 70 1.83 -2.44 -6.69
CA THR A 70 3.19 -2.87 -6.31
C THR A 70 4.25 -2.18 -7.15
N ASP A 71 4.04 -2.05 -8.45
CA ASP A 71 4.99 -1.42 -9.35
C ASP A 71 5.14 0.07 -9.03
N TYR A 72 4.04 0.74 -8.71
CA TYR A 72 4.09 2.15 -8.33
C TYR A 72 4.96 2.35 -7.10
N LYS A 73 4.79 1.51 -6.08
CA LYS A 73 5.59 1.60 -4.86
C LYS A 73 7.06 1.27 -5.10
N ALA A 74 7.34 0.25 -5.91
CA ALA A 74 8.71 -0.12 -6.27
C ALA A 74 9.42 1.03 -6.98
N ASP A 75 8.73 1.72 -7.88
CA ASP A 75 9.28 2.87 -8.59
C ASP A 75 9.61 4.02 -7.62
N GLU A 76 8.76 4.29 -6.65
CA GLU A 76 9.01 5.32 -5.65
C GLU A 76 10.19 4.96 -4.76
N GLU A 77 10.27 3.73 -4.29
CA GLU A 77 11.38 3.24 -3.47
C GLU A 77 12.69 3.33 -4.25
N LEU A 78 12.67 2.97 -5.52
CA LEU A 78 13.85 3.08 -6.39
C LEU A 78 14.29 4.54 -6.55
N LYS A 79 13.37 5.46 -6.74
CA LYS A 79 13.67 6.89 -6.82
C LYS A 79 14.32 7.40 -5.55
N GLU A 80 13.79 7.03 -4.39
CA GLU A 80 14.36 7.43 -3.10
C GLU A 80 15.78 6.90 -2.92
N LEU A 81 16.01 5.64 -3.27
CA LEU A 81 17.34 5.04 -3.20
C LEU A 81 18.33 5.74 -4.12
N ILE A 82 17.91 6.06 -5.34
CA ILE A 82 18.75 6.76 -6.30
C ILE A 82 19.14 8.16 -5.78
N GLU A 83 18.19 8.86 -5.17
CA GLU A 83 18.43 10.19 -4.62
C GLU A 83 19.41 10.20 -3.45
N GLN A 84 19.56 9.10 -2.73
CA GLN A 84 20.48 8.95 -1.63
C GLN A 84 21.90 8.60 -2.07
N LEU A 85 22.10 8.26 -3.35
CA LEU A 85 23.40 7.88 -3.87
C LEU A 85 24.30 9.10 -4.14
N PRO A 86 25.65 8.95 -4.09
CA PRO A 86 26.56 9.99 -4.54
C PRO A 86 26.28 10.36 -6.00
N PRO A 87 26.51 11.63 -6.41
CA PRO A 87 26.12 12.11 -7.75
C PRO A 87 26.68 11.26 -8.91
N ASP A 88 27.90 10.76 -8.81
CA ASP A 88 28.52 9.93 -9.85
C ASP A 88 27.81 8.58 -10.00
N LYS A 89 27.50 7.91 -8.88
CA LYS A 89 26.80 6.63 -8.89
C LYS A 89 25.33 6.81 -9.32
N LYS A 90 24.72 7.90 -8.90
CA LYS A 90 23.34 8.24 -9.30
C LYS A 90 23.24 8.36 -10.81
N LYS A 91 24.19 9.06 -11.43
CA LYS A 91 24.24 9.24 -12.88
C LYS A 91 24.40 7.90 -13.61
N ASN A 92 25.30 7.04 -13.15
CA ASN A 92 25.53 5.73 -13.75
C ASN A 92 24.29 4.85 -13.72
N ILE A 93 23.56 4.82 -12.61
CA ILE A 93 22.32 4.05 -12.49
C ILE A 93 21.24 4.58 -13.41
N ILE A 94 21.07 5.90 -13.51
CA ILE A 94 20.08 6.53 -14.39
C ILE A 94 20.39 6.19 -15.84
N GLU A 95 21.64 6.27 -16.26
CA GLU A 95 22.06 5.91 -17.62
C GLU A 95 21.76 4.45 -17.92
N PHE A 96 21.99 3.55 -16.97
CA PHE A 96 21.69 2.13 -17.12
C PHE A 96 20.20 1.87 -17.32
N ILE A 97 19.36 2.54 -16.54
CA ILE A 97 17.90 2.36 -16.61
C ILE A 97 17.34 2.90 -17.92
N LYS A 98 17.92 3.97 -18.46
CA LYS A 98 17.48 4.58 -19.72
C LYS A 98 17.80 3.75 -20.97
N LYS A 99 18.68 2.80 -20.86
CA LYS A 99 18.99 1.89 -21.96
C LYS A 99 17.94 0.79 -22.07
#